data_7b1bf81881508644bebe07a5ba136f8b
#
_entry.id   7b1bf81881508644bebe07a5ba136f8b
#
_cell.length_a   1.000
_cell.length_b   1.000
_cell.length_c   1.000
_cell.angle_alpha   90.00
_cell.angle_beta   90.00
_cell.angle_gamma   90.00
#
_symmetry.space_group_name_H-M   'P 1'
#
loop_
_entity.id
_entity.type
_entity.pdbx_description
1 polymer ?
#
loop_
_entity_poly.entity_id
_entity_poly.type
_entity_poly.pdbx_seq_one_letter_code
_entity_poly.pdbx_strand_id
1 'polypeptide(L)'
;MVLDQPFLSVVVPAYNEERRLPDTLAQILVYLDRQPYRFELIVADDGSADRTAALVEELAARRADVRLLRLEHRGKGFAVRAGALAAHGEYVLLCDADLATPIEEWEKLYRQFADGYAVVIGSREGLGARRLGEPGYRHIMGRVFNFIVRAVAVQGIQDTQCGFKALRQPAAIDLFRRVQIYGDDAPPVRGAAVTAYDVELLFLARKRGYRIAEVPVLWRYGTETKVNPLRDSLRNLRDVLRVRWYALRGRYQGLDAPLPIAAVEKPARRG
;
A
#
# COMPACT_ATOMS: atom_id res chain seq x y z
N MET A 1 -13.13 -8.88 -26.20
CA MET A 1 -12.33 -7.68 -26.51
C MET A 1 -11.95 -7.03 -25.17
N VAL A 2 -10.81 -7.43 -24.58
CA VAL A 2 -10.28 -6.87 -23.32
C VAL A 2 -9.20 -5.86 -23.74
N LEU A 3 -9.61 -4.76 -24.37
CA LEU A 3 -8.66 -3.89 -25.09
C LEU A 3 -8.31 -2.58 -24.36
N ASP A 4 -8.71 -2.41 -23.09
CA ASP A 4 -8.47 -1.09 -22.46
C ASP A 4 -8.05 -1.12 -20.97
N GLN A 5 -7.71 -2.29 -20.43
CA GLN A 5 -7.31 -2.40 -19.03
C GLN A 5 -5.87 -1.91 -18.85
N PRO A 6 -5.58 -1.01 -17.89
CA PRO A 6 -4.23 -0.66 -17.53
C PRO A 6 -3.44 -1.88 -17.04
N PHE A 7 -2.14 -1.89 -17.30
CA PHE A 7 -1.26 -2.90 -16.74
C PHE A 7 -0.98 -2.61 -15.24
N LEU A 8 -0.79 -1.34 -14.90
CA LEU A 8 -0.45 -0.91 -13.55
C LEU A 8 -1.38 0.20 -13.07
N SER A 9 -1.98 0.01 -11.89
CA SER A 9 -2.60 1.09 -11.11
C SER A 9 -1.68 1.47 -9.97
N VAL A 10 -1.25 2.73 -9.93
CA VAL A 10 -0.52 3.28 -8.77
C VAL A 10 -1.50 4.02 -7.88
N VAL A 11 -1.60 3.63 -6.62
CA VAL A 11 -2.50 4.22 -5.62
C VAL A 11 -1.69 5.00 -4.60
N VAL A 12 -1.96 6.30 -4.51
CA VAL A 12 -1.30 7.23 -3.58
C VAL A 12 -2.34 7.79 -2.61
N PRO A 13 -2.35 7.37 -1.34
CA PRO A 13 -3.18 8.02 -0.32
C PRO A 13 -2.59 9.37 0.05
N ALA A 14 -3.41 10.41 0.14
CA ALA A 14 -2.99 11.76 0.47
C ALA A 14 -3.88 12.39 1.55
N TYR A 15 -3.27 13.13 2.49
CA TYR A 15 -3.97 13.97 3.47
C TYR A 15 -3.13 15.18 3.85
N ASN A 16 -3.57 16.37 3.42
CA ASN A 16 -2.87 17.64 3.61
C ASN A 16 -1.41 17.58 3.12
N GLU A 17 -1.23 17.26 1.83
CA GLU A 17 0.06 17.04 1.19
C GLU A 17 0.36 18.09 0.09
N GLU A 18 -0.27 19.26 0.13
CA GLU A 18 -0.17 20.31 -0.92
C GLU A 18 1.28 20.68 -1.26
N ARG A 19 2.22 20.57 -0.30
CA ARG A 19 3.60 20.98 -0.49
C ARG A 19 4.44 19.95 -1.25
N ARG A 20 4.25 18.65 -0.95
CA ARG A 20 5.11 17.60 -1.51
C ARG A 20 4.46 16.75 -2.60
N LEU A 21 3.13 16.64 -2.59
CA LEU A 21 2.42 15.81 -3.54
C LEU A 21 2.69 16.16 -5.01
N PRO A 22 2.80 17.45 -5.41
CA PRO A 22 3.12 17.79 -6.80
C PRO A 22 4.42 17.17 -7.28
N ASP A 23 5.49 17.25 -6.49
CA ASP A 23 6.80 16.68 -6.83
C ASP A 23 6.76 15.15 -6.85
N THR A 24 6.02 14.54 -5.92
CA THR A 24 5.78 13.10 -5.88
C THR A 24 5.08 12.61 -7.15
N LEU A 25 3.98 13.27 -7.53
CA LEU A 25 3.23 12.89 -8.72
C LEU A 25 4.05 13.09 -9.99
N ALA A 26 4.83 14.18 -10.07
CA ALA A 26 5.72 14.41 -11.19
C ALA A 26 6.77 13.31 -11.33
N GLN A 27 7.41 12.89 -10.24
CA GLN A 27 8.39 11.80 -10.25
C GLN A 27 7.75 10.47 -10.69
N ILE A 28 6.57 10.12 -10.15
CA ILE A 28 5.83 8.92 -10.54
C ILE A 28 5.50 8.96 -12.04
N LEU A 29 4.97 10.07 -12.54
CA LEU A 29 4.57 10.20 -13.94
C LEU A 29 5.77 10.17 -14.89
N VAL A 30 6.89 10.81 -14.54
CA VAL A 30 8.13 10.74 -15.33
C VAL A 30 8.64 9.31 -15.48
N TYR A 31 8.50 8.48 -14.44
CA TYR A 31 8.82 7.07 -14.53
C TYR A 31 7.81 6.30 -15.39
N LEU A 32 6.50 6.49 -15.14
CA LEU A 32 5.43 5.76 -15.81
C LEU A 32 5.33 6.07 -17.32
N ASP A 33 5.56 7.33 -17.71
CA ASP A 33 5.56 7.76 -19.12
C ASP A 33 6.66 7.11 -19.96
N ARG A 34 7.69 6.54 -19.34
CA ARG A 34 8.76 5.79 -20.01
C ARG A 34 8.47 4.30 -20.14
N GLN A 35 7.37 3.82 -19.51
CA GLN A 35 7.07 2.41 -19.53
C GLN A 35 6.34 1.98 -20.80
N PRO A 36 6.58 0.75 -21.30
CA PRO A 36 5.96 0.26 -22.54
C PRO A 36 4.51 -0.24 -22.33
N TYR A 37 3.88 0.09 -21.19
CA TYR A 37 2.55 -0.37 -20.84
C TYR A 37 1.64 0.79 -20.37
N ARG A 38 0.33 0.57 -20.46
CA ARG A 38 -0.66 1.52 -19.97
C ARG A 38 -0.75 1.48 -18.44
N PHE A 39 -0.97 2.62 -17.84
CA PHE A 39 -1.12 2.77 -16.41
C PHE A 39 -2.28 3.72 -16.06
N GLU A 40 -2.65 3.71 -14.80
CA GLU A 40 -3.44 4.75 -14.17
C GLU A 40 -2.80 5.14 -12.83
N LEU A 41 -2.92 6.41 -12.47
CA LEU A 41 -2.47 6.97 -11.20
C LEU A 41 -3.71 7.44 -10.43
N ILE A 42 -3.98 6.83 -9.29
CA ILE A 42 -5.12 7.13 -8.44
C ILE A 42 -4.63 7.81 -7.17
N VAL A 43 -5.00 9.05 -6.97
CA VAL A 43 -4.78 9.75 -5.71
C VAL A 43 -6.04 9.63 -4.87
N ALA A 44 -5.95 8.97 -3.72
CA ALA A 44 -7.03 8.82 -2.76
C ALA A 44 -6.88 9.90 -1.68
N ASP A 45 -7.57 11.01 -1.85
CA ASP A 45 -7.57 12.15 -0.92
C ASP A 45 -8.48 11.85 0.27
N ASP A 46 -7.87 11.71 1.44
CA ASP A 46 -8.54 11.40 2.71
C ASP A 46 -9.13 12.66 3.38
N GLY A 47 -9.85 13.47 2.61
CA GLY A 47 -10.55 14.67 3.12
C GLY A 47 -9.58 15.79 3.50
N SER A 48 -8.64 16.12 2.65
CA SER A 48 -7.70 17.24 2.85
C SER A 48 -8.43 18.58 2.97
N ALA A 49 -7.93 19.42 3.90
CA ALA A 49 -8.41 20.77 4.10
C ALA A 49 -7.56 21.84 3.40
N ASP A 50 -6.40 21.45 2.87
CA ASP A 50 -5.49 22.28 2.10
C ASP A 50 -5.74 22.16 0.58
N ARG A 51 -4.83 22.62 -0.26
CA ARG A 51 -4.96 22.56 -1.72
C ARG A 51 -4.69 21.19 -2.34
N THR A 52 -4.44 20.13 -1.54
CA THR A 52 -4.09 18.79 -2.04
C THR A 52 -5.04 18.31 -3.14
N ALA A 53 -6.34 18.29 -2.86
CA ALA A 53 -7.32 17.80 -3.82
C ALA A 53 -7.41 18.69 -5.08
N ALA A 54 -7.34 20.02 -4.93
CA ALA A 54 -7.39 20.95 -6.05
C ALA A 54 -6.19 20.76 -7.01
N LEU A 55 -4.99 20.54 -6.47
CA LEU A 55 -3.78 20.27 -7.26
C LEU A 55 -3.91 18.98 -8.08
N VAL A 56 -4.52 17.95 -7.51
CA VAL A 56 -4.75 16.68 -8.23
C VAL A 56 -5.84 16.86 -9.30
N GLU A 57 -6.89 17.64 -9.06
CA GLU A 57 -7.92 17.94 -10.05
C GLU A 57 -7.34 18.71 -11.25
N GLU A 58 -6.50 19.71 -10.98
CA GLU A 58 -5.80 20.45 -12.04
C GLU A 58 -4.92 19.52 -12.90
N LEU A 59 -4.30 18.51 -12.30
CA LEU A 59 -3.51 17.50 -13.00
C LEU A 59 -4.40 16.54 -13.80
N ALA A 60 -5.48 16.04 -13.21
CA ALA A 60 -6.42 15.12 -13.84
C ALA A 60 -7.17 15.77 -15.03
N ALA A 61 -7.40 17.07 -14.98
CA ALA A 61 -7.96 17.80 -16.12
C ALA A 61 -7.04 17.82 -17.36
N ARG A 62 -5.75 17.60 -17.17
CA ARG A 62 -4.72 17.58 -18.26
C ARG A 62 -4.28 16.16 -18.62
N ARG A 63 -4.60 15.16 -17.80
CA ARG A 63 -4.13 13.79 -17.92
C ARG A 63 -5.26 12.80 -17.61
N ALA A 64 -5.73 12.10 -18.63
CA ALA A 64 -6.80 11.11 -18.51
C ALA A 64 -6.41 9.86 -17.70
N ASP A 65 -5.12 9.61 -17.54
CA ASP A 65 -4.54 8.51 -16.75
C ASP A 65 -4.38 8.86 -15.26
N VAL A 66 -4.73 10.09 -14.84
CA VAL A 66 -4.73 10.52 -13.44
C VAL A 66 -6.15 10.69 -12.94
N ARG A 67 -6.42 10.11 -11.76
CA ARG A 67 -7.74 10.16 -11.13
C ARG A 67 -7.64 10.61 -9.68
N LEU A 68 -8.56 11.47 -9.26
CA LEU A 68 -8.77 11.83 -7.86
C LEU A 68 -9.97 11.08 -7.29
N LEU A 69 -9.78 10.46 -6.12
CA LEU A 69 -10.88 9.99 -5.27
C LEU A 69 -10.97 10.90 -4.06
N ARG A 70 -12.05 11.69 -3.96
CA ARG A 70 -12.35 12.51 -2.78
C ARG A 70 -13.06 11.66 -1.75
N LEU A 71 -12.49 11.56 -0.56
CA LEU A 71 -13.02 10.73 0.53
C LEU A 71 -13.32 11.58 1.76
N GLU A 72 -14.17 11.06 2.64
CA GLU A 72 -14.29 11.55 4.00
C GLU A 72 -13.04 11.15 4.81
N HIS A 73 -12.58 12.04 5.69
CA HIS A 73 -11.37 11.80 6.49
C HIS A 73 -11.55 10.66 7.50
N ARG A 74 -11.10 9.47 7.13
CA ARG A 74 -11.17 8.24 7.95
C ARG A 74 -9.79 7.57 8.16
N GLY A 75 -8.74 8.21 7.68
CA GLY A 75 -7.35 7.80 7.86
C GLY A 75 -6.77 7.02 6.68
N LYS A 76 -5.45 6.92 6.66
CA LYS A 76 -4.66 6.34 5.56
C LYS A 76 -5.17 4.97 5.11
N GLY A 77 -5.51 4.07 6.05
CA GLY A 77 -5.96 2.72 5.71
C GLY A 77 -7.26 2.72 4.89
N PHE A 78 -8.19 3.62 5.20
CA PHE A 78 -9.43 3.80 4.44
C PHE A 78 -9.14 4.34 3.03
N ALA A 79 -8.27 5.35 2.90
CA ALA A 79 -7.89 5.91 1.62
C ALA A 79 -7.18 4.88 0.72
N VAL A 80 -6.24 4.10 1.27
CA VAL A 80 -5.58 3.00 0.54
C VAL A 80 -6.60 1.97 0.06
N ARG A 81 -7.54 1.57 0.93
CA ARG A 81 -8.61 0.63 0.58
C ARG A 81 -9.47 1.16 -0.57
N ALA A 82 -9.92 2.41 -0.48
CA ALA A 82 -10.74 3.02 -1.52
C ALA A 82 -10.01 3.08 -2.87
N GLY A 83 -8.73 3.50 -2.86
CA GLY A 83 -7.90 3.53 -4.06
C GLY A 83 -7.66 2.14 -4.66
N ALA A 84 -7.36 1.15 -3.83
CA ALA A 84 -7.14 -0.23 -4.30
C ALA A 84 -8.40 -0.87 -4.89
N LEU A 85 -9.58 -0.58 -4.33
CA LEU A 85 -10.86 -1.07 -4.85
C LEU A 85 -11.29 -0.35 -6.15
N ALA A 86 -10.83 0.88 -6.35
CA ALA A 86 -11.08 1.65 -7.58
C ALA A 86 -10.06 1.38 -8.70
N ALA A 87 -9.04 0.57 -8.42
CA ALA A 87 -7.99 0.23 -9.37
C ALA A 87 -8.45 -0.77 -10.42
N HIS A 88 -8.12 -0.50 -11.69
CA HIS A 88 -8.48 -1.35 -12.83
C HIS A 88 -7.28 -2.10 -13.42
N GLY A 89 -6.04 -1.72 -13.06
CA GLY A 89 -4.81 -2.34 -13.57
C GLY A 89 -4.68 -3.82 -13.19
N GLU A 90 -3.96 -4.59 -14.01
CA GLU A 90 -3.63 -5.99 -13.71
C GLU A 90 -2.88 -6.11 -12.37
N TYR A 91 -2.06 -5.11 -12.08
CA TYR A 91 -1.33 -4.96 -10.82
C TYR A 91 -1.72 -3.66 -10.14
N VAL A 92 -1.82 -3.69 -8.81
CA VAL A 92 -2.09 -2.54 -7.95
C VAL A 92 -0.87 -2.28 -7.10
N LEU A 93 -0.24 -1.13 -7.29
CA LEU A 93 0.90 -0.67 -6.50
C LEU A 93 0.42 0.39 -5.50
N LEU A 94 0.61 0.13 -4.23
CA LEU A 94 0.42 1.10 -3.15
C LEU A 94 1.72 1.86 -2.94
N CYS A 95 1.66 3.18 -2.94
CA CYS A 95 2.81 4.06 -2.82
C CYS A 95 2.49 5.24 -1.90
N ASP A 96 3.37 5.56 -0.96
CA ASP A 96 3.16 6.68 -0.05
C ASP A 96 3.37 8.04 -0.74
N ALA A 97 2.64 9.06 -0.29
CA ALA A 97 2.70 10.42 -0.84
C ALA A 97 4.06 11.12 -0.65
N ASP A 98 4.95 10.57 0.17
CA ASP A 98 6.32 11.08 0.36
C ASP A 98 7.36 10.38 -0.53
N LEU A 99 6.95 9.36 -1.29
CA LEU A 99 7.79 8.54 -2.16
C LEU A 99 9.10 8.09 -1.46
N ALA A 100 8.99 7.76 -0.17
CA ALA A 100 10.12 7.28 0.62
C ALA A 100 10.79 6.05 -0.01
N THR A 101 10.01 5.21 -0.67
CA THR A 101 10.49 4.17 -1.58
C THR A 101 10.33 4.69 -3.01
N PRO A 102 11.43 4.85 -3.78
CA PRO A 102 11.36 5.30 -5.18
C PRO A 102 10.47 4.41 -6.04
N ILE A 103 9.77 5.01 -7.00
CA ILE A 103 8.84 4.29 -7.87
C ILE A 103 9.53 3.18 -8.69
N GLU A 104 10.80 3.34 -9.02
CA GLU A 104 11.62 2.37 -9.76
C GLU A 104 11.75 1.02 -9.02
N GLU A 105 11.58 1.01 -7.72
CA GLU A 105 11.59 -0.22 -6.91
C GLU A 105 10.43 -1.16 -7.29
N TRP A 106 9.39 -0.63 -7.98
CA TRP A 106 8.32 -1.44 -8.55
C TRP A 106 8.84 -2.60 -9.40
N GLU A 107 9.89 -2.40 -10.18
CA GLU A 107 10.43 -3.45 -11.05
C GLU A 107 10.92 -4.66 -10.28
N LYS A 108 11.45 -4.46 -9.05
CA LYS A 108 11.87 -5.56 -8.19
C LYS A 108 10.66 -6.35 -7.67
N LEU A 109 9.59 -5.63 -7.31
CA LEU A 109 8.35 -6.25 -6.83
C LEU A 109 7.68 -7.00 -7.99
N TYR A 110 7.61 -6.40 -9.16
CA TYR A 110 6.97 -6.98 -10.33
C TYR A 110 7.55 -8.35 -10.71
N ARG A 111 8.87 -8.51 -10.64
CA ARG A 111 9.53 -9.78 -10.95
C ARG A 111 9.01 -10.96 -10.13
N GLN A 112 8.57 -10.74 -8.91
CA GLN A 112 8.07 -11.78 -8.02
C GLN A 112 6.73 -12.37 -8.47
N PHE A 113 5.96 -11.64 -9.24
CA PHE A 113 4.69 -12.16 -9.77
C PHE A 113 4.88 -13.32 -10.75
N ALA A 114 6.02 -13.37 -11.46
CA ALA A 114 6.36 -14.49 -12.33
C ALA A 114 6.53 -15.80 -11.56
N ASP A 115 6.89 -15.73 -10.27
CA ASP A 115 7.06 -16.89 -9.38
C ASP A 115 5.75 -17.29 -8.68
N GLY A 116 4.61 -16.71 -9.11
CA GLY A 116 3.27 -17.04 -8.62
C GLY A 116 2.90 -16.40 -7.28
N TYR A 117 3.59 -15.33 -6.86
CA TYR A 117 3.15 -14.52 -5.72
C TYR A 117 1.94 -13.67 -6.12
N ALA A 118 1.03 -13.45 -5.17
CA ALA A 118 -0.14 -12.60 -5.37
C ALA A 118 -0.02 -11.26 -4.65
N VAL A 119 0.79 -11.22 -3.59
CA VAL A 119 1.10 -10.05 -2.79
C VAL A 119 2.61 -9.94 -2.69
N VAL A 120 3.15 -8.78 -3.00
CA VAL A 120 4.59 -8.50 -2.90
C VAL A 120 4.78 -7.22 -2.11
N ILE A 121 5.59 -7.27 -1.07
CA ILE A 121 5.84 -6.12 -0.21
C ILE A 121 7.30 -5.68 -0.31
N GLY A 122 7.52 -4.38 -0.34
CA GLY A 122 8.83 -3.80 -0.11
C GLY A 122 9.24 -4.02 1.35
N SER A 123 10.52 -4.21 1.58
CA SER A 123 11.08 -4.38 2.92
C SER A 123 12.29 -3.47 3.11
N ARG A 124 12.30 -2.78 4.23
CA ARG A 124 13.44 -1.99 4.71
C ARG A 124 14.45 -2.86 5.46
N GLU A 125 14.19 -4.16 5.56
CA GLU A 125 14.98 -5.16 6.26
C GLU A 125 15.52 -6.22 5.29
N GLY A 126 16.55 -6.95 5.74
CA GLY A 126 17.13 -8.04 4.96
C GLY A 126 18.33 -7.62 4.10
N LEU A 127 18.95 -8.63 3.48
CA LEU A 127 20.10 -8.43 2.60
C LEU A 127 19.70 -7.66 1.35
N GLY A 128 20.38 -6.54 1.08
CA GLY A 128 20.09 -5.66 -0.06
C GLY A 128 19.14 -4.51 0.24
N ALA A 129 18.48 -4.48 1.40
CA ALA A 129 17.73 -3.31 1.84
C ALA A 129 18.67 -2.13 2.14
N ARG A 130 18.29 -0.93 1.71
CA ARG A 130 19.08 0.29 1.94
C ARG A 130 18.20 1.35 2.59
N ARG A 131 18.56 1.77 3.79
CA ARG A 131 17.92 2.86 4.51
C ARG A 131 18.82 4.09 4.46
N LEU A 132 18.34 5.19 3.94
CA LEU A 132 19.09 6.43 3.84
C LEU A 132 18.51 7.48 4.79
N GLY A 133 19.36 8.04 5.66
CA GLY A 133 19.02 9.16 6.53
C GLY A 133 18.20 8.83 7.78
N GLU A 134 17.93 7.56 8.09
CA GLU A 134 17.15 7.19 9.28
C GLU A 134 17.97 7.31 10.58
N PRO A 135 17.45 8.01 11.62
CA PRO A 135 18.08 8.03 12.93
C PRO A 135 18.06 6.65 13.60
N GLY A 136 19.21 6.24 14.21
CA GLY A 136 19.37 4.90 14.77
C GLY A 136 18.32 4.49 15.81
N TYR A 137 17.87 5.42 16.66
CA TYR A 137 16.80 5.15 17.65
C TYR A 137 15.46 4.77 17.01
N ARG A 138 15.11 5.36 15.86
CA ARG A 138 13.88 5.01 15.12
C ARG A 138 13.97 3.63 14.50
N HIS A 139 15.15 3.27 14.00
CA HIS A 139 15.40 1.92 13.51
C HIS A 139 15.14 0.88 14.61
N ILE A 140 15.71 1.09 15.81
CA ILE A 140 15.50 0.18 16.95
C ILE A 140 14.02 0.09 17.34
N MET A 141 13.34 1.23 17.46
CA MET A 141 11.90 1.26 17.76
C MET A 141 11.08 0.50 16.72
N GLY A 142 11.38 0.69 15.44
CA GLY A 142 10.73 -0.02 14.33
C GLY A 142 10.94 -1.54 14.42
N ARG A 143 12.15 -1.99 14.76
CA ARG A 143 12.45 -3.42 14.94
C ARG A 143 11.71 -4.05 16.11
N VAL A 144 11.62 -3.35 17.24
CA VAL A 144 10.85 -3.81 18.41
C VAL A 144 9.36 -3.93 18.04
N PHE A 145 8.82 -2.93 17.36
CA PHE A 145 7.42 -2.95 16.92
C PHE A 145 7.18 -4.11 15.93
N ASN A 146 8.02 -4.27 14.91
CA ASN A 146 7.92 -5.37 13.95
C ASN A 146 8.04 -6.76 14.64
N PHE A 147 8.85 -6.87 15.69
CA PHE A 147 8.92 -8.10 16.48
C PHE A 147 7.56 -8.42 17.13
N ILE A 148 6.92 -7.43 17.76
CA ILE A 148 5.60 -7.58 18.37
C ILE A 148 4.55 -7.99 17.32
N VAL A 149 4.53 -7.31 16.17
CA VAL A 149 3.59 -7.61 15.07
C VAL A 149 3.78 -9.05 14.58
N ARG A 150 5.02 -9.50 14.41
CA ARG A 150 5.34 -10.89 14.01
C ARG A 150 4.85 -11.92 15.02
N ALA A 151 5.09 -11.66 16.29
CA ALA A 151 4.68 -12.56 17.35
C ALA A 151 3.15 -12.67 17.48
N VAL A 152 2.43 -11.57 17.26
CA VAL A 152 0.99 -11.46 17.52
C VAL A 152 0.15 -11.74 16.27
N ALA A 153 0.50 -11.19 15.11
CA ALA A 153 -0.41 -11.14 13.96
C ALA A 153 0.13 -11.83 12.69
N VAL A 154 1.37 -11.56 12.28
CA VAL A 154 1.88 -11.97 10.96
C VAL A 154 3.28 -12.56 11.07
N GLN A 155 3.37 -13.87 11.31
CA GLN A 155 4.66 -14.57 11.39
C GLN A 155 5.40 -14.58 10.04
N GLY A 156 6.74 -14.56 10.05
CA GLY A 156 7.58 -14.79 8.86
C GLY A 156 7.72 -13.59 7.91
N ILE A 157 7.17 -12.42 8.22
CA ILE A 157 7.41 -11.16 7.49
C ILE A 157 8.27 -10.25 8.38
N GLN A 158 9.36 -9.71 7.83
CA GLN A 158 10.30 -8.89 8.61
C GLN A 158 9.85 -7.43 8.69
N ASP A 159 9.30 -6.87 7.61
CA ASP A 159 8.80 -5.49 7.56
C ASP A 159 7.35 -5.43 7.09
N THR A 160 6.42 -5.43 8.02
CA THR A 160 4.98 -5.36 7.71
C THR A 160 4.52 -3.97 7.32
N GLN A 161 5.27 -2.92 7.69
CA GLN A 161 4.82 -1.52 7.60
C GLN A 161 5.47 -0.69 6.48
N CYS A 162 6.23 -1.30 5.57
CA CYS A 162 6.67 -0.60 4.38
C CYS A 162 5.45 -0.25 3.52
N GLY A 163 5.20 1.03 3.25
CA GLY A 163 4.04 1.51 2.49
C GLY A 163 4.05 1.11 1.00
N PHE A 164 5.17 0.58 0.51
CA PHE A 164 5.35 0.18 -0.87
C PHE A 164 4.99 -1.30 -1.06
N LYS A 165 3.80 -1.56 -1.58
CA LYS A 165 3.25 -2.92 -1.74
C LYS A 165 2.58 -3.08 -3.08
N ALA A 166 2.75 -4.22 -3.69
CA ALA A 166 2.13 -4.56 -4.95
C ALA A 166 1.25 -5.82 -4.82
N LEU A 167 0.11 -5.81 -5.46
CA LEU A 167 -0.83 -6.92 -5.46
C LEU A 167 -1.32 -7.20 -6.89
N ARG A 168 -1.61 -8.47 -7.20
CA ARG A 168 -2.45 -8.76 -8.36
C ARG A 168 -3.85 -8.20 -8.10
N GLN A 169 -4.48 -7.61 -9.11
CA GLN A 169 -5.78 -6.94 -8.98
C GLN A 169 -6.85 -7.84 -8.33
N PRO A 170 -7.04 -9.13 -8.70
CA PRO A 170 -8.02 -9.98 -8.02
C PRO A 170 -7.71 -10.18 -6.53
N ALA A 171 -6.43 -10.29 -6.16
CA ALA A 171 -6.04 -10.39 -4.75
C ALA A 171 -6.27 -9.06 -4.00
N ALA A 172 -5.98 -7.92 -4.63
CA ALA A 172 -6.27 -6.60 -4.06
C ALA A 172 -7.78 -6.46 -3.77
N ILE A 173 -8.64 -6.74 -4.73
CA ILE A 173 -10.10 -6.67 -4.56
C ILE A 173 -10.57 -7.62 -3.46
N ASP A 174 -10.13 -8.90 -3.47
CA ASP A 174 -10.51 -9.89 -2.46
C ASP A 174 -10.13 -9.45 -1.06
N LEU A 175 -8.89 -8.98 -0.88
CA LEU A 175 -8.36 -8.59 0.42
C LEU A 175 -9.00 -7.29 0.93
N PHE A 176 -9.04 -6.24 0.12
CA PHE A 176 -9.55 -4.94 0.55
C PHE A 176 -11.06 -4.90 0.76
N ARG A 177 -11.84 -5.78 0.13
CA ARG A 177 -13.26 -5.97 0.48
C ARG A 177 -13.47 -6.60 1.86
N ARG A 178 -12.47 -7.28 2.41
CA ARG A 178 -12.56 -8.04 3.67
C ARG A 178 -11.93 -7.35 4.87
N VAL A 179 -11.23 -6.24 4.64
CA VAL A 179 -10.70 -5.39 5.71
C VAL A 179 -11.85 -4.93 6.62
N GLN A 180 -11.72 -5.11 7.92
CA GLN A 180 -12.74 -4.79 8.92
C GLN A 180 -12.43 -3.50 9.67
N ILE A 181 -11.15 -3.24 9.98
CA ILE A 181 -10.75 -2.09 10.80
C ILE A 181 -10.90 -0.78 10.02
N TYR A 182 -10.58 -0.84 8.72
CA TYR A 182 -10.63 0.30 7.79
C TYR A 182 -11.65 0.06 6.67
N GLY A 183 -12.74 -0.65 7.01
CA GLY A 183 -13.89 -0.92 6.14
C GLY A 183 -14.80 0.28 5.94
N ASP A 184 -15.97 0.03 5.35
CA ASP A 184 -16.95 1.08 5.05
C ASP A 184 -17.49 1.77 6.32
N ASP A 185 -17.50 1.06 7.46
CA ASP A 185 -17.94 1.56 8.77
C ASP A 185 -16.81 2.20 9.59
N ALA A 186 -15.62 2.45 8.99
CA ALA A 186 -14.52 3.10 9.69
C ALA A 186 -14.96 4.51 10.14
N PRO A 187 -14.83 4.86 11.44
CA PRO A 187 -15.25 6.17 11.92
C PRO A 187 -14.36 7.29 11.39
N PRO A 188 -14.89 8.50 11.22
CA PRO A 188 -14.08 9.68 10.95
C PRO A 188 -12.98 9.87 11.99
N VAL A 189 -11.82 10.35 11.58
CA VAL A 189 -10.67 10.62 12.44
C VAL A 189 -10.36 12.12 12.47
N ARG A 190 -9.56 12.55 13.47
CA ARG A 190 -9.10 13.93 13.56
C ARG A 190 -7.58 13.98 13.43
N GLY A 191 -7.09 14.83 12.53
CA GLY A 191 -5.66 15.03 12.27
C GLY A 191 -5.00 13.83 11.61
N ALA A 192 -3.70 13.93 11.32
CA ALA A 192 -2.96 12.85 10.68
C ALA A 192 -3.07 11.55 11.50
N ALA A 193 -3.56 10.51 10.84
CA ALA A 193 -3.77 9.20 11.46
C ALA A 193 -2.92 8.15 10.76
N VAL A 194 -1.80 7.78 11.40
CA VAL A 194 -1.05 6.60 11.02
C VAL A 194 -1.84 5.37 11.46
N THR A 195 -1.92 4.38 10.60
CA THR A 195 -2.78 3.21 10.76
C THR A 195 -1.99 1.93 10.48
N ALA A 196 -2.30 0.85 11.18
CA ALA A 196 -1.71 -0.46 10.94
C ALA A 196 -2.54 -1.29 9.94
N TYR A 197 -3.10 -0.65 8.90
CA TYR A 197 -3.87 -1.35 7.84
C TYR A 197 -3.03 -2.46 7.18
N ASP A 198 -1.74 -2.25 7.09
CA ASP A 198 -0.77 -3.20 6.57
C ASP A 198 -0.84 -4.55 7.28
N VAL A 199 -0.98 -4.52 8.60
CA VAL A 199 -1.02 -5.74 9.42
C VAL A 199 -2.29 -6.54 9.13
N GLU A 200 -3.45 -5.85 9.04
CA GLU A 200 -4.71 -6.51 8.69
C GLU A 200 -4.67 -7.09 7.28
N LEU A 201 -4.16 -6.33 6.31
CA LEU A 201 -4.02 -6.76 4.92
C LEU A 201 -3.17 -8.04 4.81
N LEU A 202 -2.00 -8.07 5.46
CA LEU A 202 -1.09 -9.21 5.42
C LEU A 202 -1.62 -10.41 6.21
N PHE A 203 -2.30 -10.16 7.33
CA PHE A 203 -3.02 -11.19 8.07
C PHE A 203 -4.08 -11.87 7.20
N LEU A 204 -4.91 -11.09 6.52
CA LEU A 204 -5.92 -11.58 5.59
C LEU A 204 -5.30 -12.34 4.43
N ALA A 205 -4.23 -11.81 3.83
CA ALA A 205 -3.53 -12.47 2.73
C ALA A 205 -3.04 -13.88 3.13
N ARG A 206 -2.46 -14.02 4.31
CA ARG A 206 -2.04 -15.33 4.83
C ARG A 206 -3.22 -16.26 5.12
N LYS A 207 -4.24 -15.74 5.79
CA LYS A 207 -5.45 -16.53 6.11
C LYS A 207 -6.14 -17.01 4.83
N ARG A 208 -6.10 -16.24 3.76
CA ARG A 208 -6.62 -16.59 2.44
C ARG A 208 -5.70 -17.52 1.64
N GLY A 209 -4.52 -17.87 2.17
CA GLY A 209 -3.56 -18.74 1.47
C GLY A 209 -2.80 -18.06 0.31
N TYR A 210 -2.84 -16.73 0.21
CA TYR A 210 -2.03 -16.03 -0.79
C TYR A 210 -0.54 -16.14 -0.47
N ARG A 211 0.26 -16.41 -1.50
CA ARG A 211 1.72 -16.36 -1.39
C ARG A 211 2.18 -14.91 -1.33
N ILE A 212 2.97 -14.58 -0.30
CA ILE A 212 3.51 -13.24 -0.07
C ILE A 212 5.01 -13.29 -0.26
N ALA A 213 5.55 -12.41 -1.12
CA ALA A 213 6.99 -12.15 -1.22
C ALA A 213 7.36 -10.88 -0.47
N GLU A 214 8.53 -10.90 0.16
CA GLU A 214 9.14 -9.73 0.79
C GLU A 214 10.42 -9.39 0.02
N VAL A 215 10.52 -8.16 -0.51
CA VAL A 215 11.59 -7.72 -1.42
C VAL A 215 12.35 -6.56 -0.80
N PRO A 216 13.67 -6.67 -0.60
CA PRO A 216 14.49 -5.57 -0.10
C PRO A 216 14.48 -4.37 -1.05
N VAL A 217 14.14 -3.19 -0.52
CA VAL A 217 14.03 -1.95 -1.30
C VAL A 217 14.96 -0.86 -0.79
N LEU A 218 15.22 0.13 -1.63
CA LEU A 218 15.76 1.40 -1.22
C LEU A 218 14.68 2.22 -0.53
N TRP A 219 14.95 2.70 0.66
CA TRP A 219 14.06 3.57 1.42
C TRP A 219 14.80 4.81 1.90
N ARG A 220 14.18 5.96 1.71
CA ARG A 220 14.71 7.28 2.10
C ARG A 220 13.89 7.84 3.24
N TYR A 221 14.54 8.18 4.34
CA TYR A 221 13.88 8.82 5.45
C TYR A 221 13.51 10.27 5.09
N GLY A 222 12.21 10.59 5.10
CA GLY A 222 11.74 11.95 4.90
C GLY A 222 11.88 12.76 6.19
N THR A 223 12.42 13.98 6.09
CA THR A 223 12.58 14.91 7.23
C THR A 223 11.24 15.49 7.69
N GLU A 224 10.26 15.61 6.80
CA GLU A 224 8.92 16.12 7.10
C GLU A 224 7.98 14.97 7.48
N THR A 225 8.15 14.40 8.67
CA THR A 225 7.28 13.34 9.15
C THR A 225 6.16 13.89 10.05
N LYS A 226 4.91 13.57 9.72
CA LYS A 226 3.73 13.84 10.57
C LYS A 226 3.57 12.81 11.69
N VAL A 227 4.50 11.85 11.81
CA VAL A 227 4.43 10.72 12.74
C VAL A 227 4.89 11.13 14.12
N ASN A 228 4.03 10.95 15.13
CA ASN A 228 4.41 11.00 16.54
C ASN A 228 4.77 9.58 17.01
N PRO A 229 6.07 9.30 17.33
CA PRO A 229 6.51 7.94 17.58
C PRO A 229 5.75 7.20 18.67
N LEU A 230 5.45 7.84 19.78
CA LEU A 230 4.76 7.19 20.92
C LEU A 230 3.26 7.00 20.65
N ARG A 231 2.57 8.07 20.24
CA ARG A 231 1.12 8.03 20.00
C ARG A 231 0.76 7.04 18.87
N ASP A 232 1.54 7.08 17.80
CA ASP A 232 1.26 6.25 16.64
C ASP A 232 1.65 4.79 16.88
N SER A 233 2.72 4.53 17.67
CA SER A 233 3.05 3.16 18.09
C SER A 233 1.95 2.55 18.96
N LEU A 234 1.36 3.30 19.90
CA LEU A 234 0.25 2.82 20.72
C LEU A 234 -1.02 2.57 19.88
N ARG A 235 -1.32 3.45 18.92
CA ARG A 235 -2.44 3.27 17.99
C ARG A 235 -2.23 2.01 17.15
N ASN A 236 -1.06 1.87 16.56
CA ASN A 236 -0.71 0.70 15.75
C ASN A 236 -0.77 -0.60 16.57
N LEU A 237 -0.27 -0.59 17.81
CA LEU A 237 -0.37 -1.74 18.71
C LEU A 237 -1.83 -2.12 18.97
N ARG A 238 -2.68 -1.12 19.25
CA ARG A 238 -4.12 -1.36 19.41
C ARG A 238 -4.74 -2.00 18.18
N ASP A 239 -4.36 -1.55 16.99
CA ASP A 239 -4.90 -2.12 15.74
C ASP A 239 -4.40 -3.55 15.52
N VAL A 240 -3.13 -3.86 15.83
CA VAL A 240 -2.61 -5.23 15.81
C VAL A 240 -3.41 -6.15 16.75
N LEU A 241 -3.70 -5.68 17.96
CA LEU A 241 -4.51 -6.43 18.93
C LEU A 241 -5.97 -6.59 18.45
N ARG A 242 -6.53 -5.56 17.78
CA ARG A 242 -7.88 -5.65 17.16
C ARG A 242 -7.93 -6.69 16.06
N VAL A 243 -6.92 -6.76 15.19
CA VAL A 243 -6.83 -7.84 14.17
C VAL A 243 -6.92 -9.20 14.83
N ARG A 244 -6.14 -9.42 15.90
CA ARG A 244 -6.15 -10.70 16.62
C ARG A 244 -7.48 -10.98 17.30
N TRP A 245 -8.05 -9.97 17.94
CA TRP A 245 -9.36 -10.08 18.59
C TRP A 245 -10.49 -10.38 17.60
N TYR A 246 -10.48 -9.72 16.42
CA TYR A 246 -11.45 -10.00 15.36
C TYR A 246 -11.29 -11.40 14.80
N ALA A 247 -10.04 -11.89 14.69
CA ALA A 247 -9.76 -13.26 14.28
C ALA A 247 -10.35 -14.28 15.28
N LEU A 248 -10.14 -14.06 16.59
CA LEU A 248 -10.70 -14.91 17.66
C LEU A 248 -12.23 -14.86 17.73
N ARG A 249 -12.82 -13.71 17.41
CA ARG A 249 -14.28 -13.51 17.34
C ARG A 249 -14.90 -14.03 16.04
N GLY A 250 -14.12 -14.65 15.17
CA GLY A 250 -14.62 -15.23 13.93
C GLY A 250 -15.00 -14.23 12.83
N ARG A 251 -14.67 -12.94 12.99
CA ARG A 251 -14.99 -11.92 11.96
C ARG A 251 -14.31 -12.16 10.61
N TYR A 252 -13.27 -12.98 10.61
CA TYR A 252 -12.57 -13.43 9.41
C TYR A 252 -12.85 -14.92 9.10
N GLN A 253 -13.96 -15.50 9.58
CA GLN A 253 -14.38 -16.88 9.24
C GLN A 253 -14.96 -16.93 7.82
N GLY A 254 -14.95 -18.11 7.21
CA GLY A 254 -15.41 -18.30 5.83
C GLY A 254 -14.46 -17.75 4.76
N LEU A 255 -13.22 -17.45 5.14
CA LEU A 255 -12.20 -16.88 4.23
C LEU A 255 -11.15 -17.92 3.81
N ASP A 256 -11.44 -19.21 3.93
CA ASP A 256 -10.43 -20.28 3.94
C ASP A 256 -9.94 -20.73 2.56
N ALA A 257 -10.37 -20.08 1.45
CA ALA A 257 -9.83 -20.36 0.14
C ALA A 257 -9.56 -19.06 -0.64
N PRO A 258 -8.38 -18.89 -1.26
CA PRO A 258 -8.15 -17.79 -2.19
C PRO A 258 -9.07 -17.94 -3.40
N LEU A 259 -9.43 -16.81 -4.03
CA LEU A 259 -9.99 -16.88 -5.37
C LEU A 259 -8.96 -17.55 -6.29
N PRO A 260 -9.38 -18.44 -7.21
CA PRO A 260 -8.44 -18.97 -8.19
C PRO A 260 -7.84 -17.80 -8.97
N ILE A 261 -6.59 -17.52 -8.69
CA ILE A 261 -5.80 -16.65 -9.54
C ILE A 261 -5.57 -17.50 -10.77
N ALA A 262 -6.28 -17.21 -11.88
CA ALA A 262 -6.05 -17.88 -13.14
C ALA A 262 -4.53 -17.92 -13.35
N ALA A 263 -4.00 -19.10 -13.58
CA ALA A 263 -2.58 -19.27 -13.85
C ALA A 263 -2.27 -18.37 -15.05
N VAL A 264 -1.59 -17.26 -14.76
CA VAL A 264 -1.19 -16.33 -15.82
C VAL A 264 -0.21 -17.11 -16.67
N GLU A 265 -0.62 -17.39 -17.89
CA GLU A 265 0.26 -17.92 -18.92
C GLU A 265 1.55 -17.08 -18.90
N LYS A 266 2.69 -17.78 -18.76
CA LYS A 266 3.99 -17.12 -18.83
C LYS A 266 4.01 -16.26 -20.08
N PRO A 267 4.29 -14.96 -20.00
CA PRO A 267 4.45 -14.17 -21.20
C PRO A 267 5.51 -14.87 -22.06
N ALA A 268 5.15 -15.18 -23.28
CA ALA A 268 6.06 -15.80 -24.24
C ALA A 268 7.34 -14.94 -24.27
N ARG A 269 8.48 -15.56 -23.96
CA ARG A 269 9.78 -14.92 -24.12
C ARG A 269 9.87 -14.48 -25.56
N ARG A 270 9.71 -13.19 -25.82
CA ARG A 270 10.12 -12.62 -27.09
C ARG A 270 11.65 -12.63 -27.10
N GLY A 271 12.20 -13.54 -27.93
CA GLY A 271 13.62 -13.61 -28.21
C GLY A 271 14.12 -12.36 -28.95
#